data_42ea3a4b5de2abfa186ae2558ad91dc7
#
_entry.id   42ea3a4b5de2abfa186ae2558ad91dc7
#
_cell.length_a   1.000
_cell.length_b   1.000
_cell.length_c   1.000
_cell.angle_alpha   90.00
_cell.angle_beta   90.00
_cell.angle_gamma   90.00
#
_symmetry.space_group_name_H-M   'P 1'
#
loop_
_entity.id
_entity.type
_entity.pdbx_description
1 polymer ?
#
loop_
_entity_poly.entity_id
_entity_poly.type
_entity_poly.pdbx_seq_one_letter_code
_entity_poly.pdbx_strand_id
1 'polypeptide(L)'
;MAVDKSMNVLVVDDYKSMIRIVRGLLVQLGFTNIDEAADGETAFAMIRAKPYGLVLSDWNMQPVTGLELLRRVRAEPATRATPFVMVTAEAKVENVVAARQAGVNNYVIKPFTLAVLKQKLTSVLGEL
;
A
#
# COMPACT_ATOMS: atom_id res chain seq x y z
N MET A 1 10.66 -18.54 4.15
CA MET A 1 10.60 -18.62 2.68
C MET A 1 10.62 -17.23 2.07
N ALA A 2 11.30 -17.08 0.95
CA ALA A 2 11.34 -15.80 0.26
C ALA A 2 9.96 -15.45 -0.32
N VAL A 3 9.68 -14.16 -0.40
CA VAL A 3 8.45 -13.63 -0.97
C VAL A 3 8.41 -13.89 -2.48
N ASP A 4 7.26 -14.25 -3.01
CA ASP A 4 7.04 -14.33 -4.45
C ASP A 4 6.94 -12.92 -5.04
N LYS A 5 8.01 -12.48 -5.70
CA LYS A 5 8.10 -11.13 -6.26
C LYS A 5 7.35 -10.98 -7.59
N SER A 6 6.73 -12.04 -8.08
CA SER A 6 5.82 -11.97 -9.22
C SER A 6 4.36 -11.71 -8.80
N MET A 7 4.09 -11.62 -7.49
CA MET A 7 2.75 -11.27 -7.02
C MET A 7 2.32 -9.89 -7.52
N ASN A 8 1.02 -9.70 -7.63
CA ASN A 8 0.48 -8.40 -8.03
C ASN A 8 0.63 -7.39 -6.89
N VAL A 9 1.19 -6.23 -7.21
CA VAL A 9 1.35 -5.10 -6.28
C VAL A 9 0.59 -3.90 -6.84
N LEU A 10 -0.15 -3.20 -5.99
CA LEU A 10 -0.86 -1.98 -6.37
C LEU A 10 -0.28 -0.79 -5.62
N VAL A 11 0.09 0.25 -6.37
CA VAL A 11 0.54 1.53 -5.80
C VAL A 11 -0.55 2.56 -6.03
N VAL A 12 -1.02 3.19 -4.96
CA VAL A 12 -2.12 4.17 -4.98
C VAL A 12 -1.62 5.51 -4.46
N ASP A 13 -1.66 6.53 -5.29
CA ASP A 13 -1.31 7.90 -4.92
C ASP A 13 -1.90 8.83 -5.98
N ASP A 14 -2.36 10.02 -5.59
CA ASP A 14 -2.88 11.00 -6.53
C ASP A 14 -1.77 11.83 -7.20
N TYR A 15 -0.51 11.70 -6.75
CA TYR A 15 0.65 12.30 -7.39
C TYR A 15 1.41 11.28 -8.23
N LYS A 16 1.44 11.49 -9.55
CA LYS A 16 2.14 10.60 -10.49
C LYS A 16 3.63 10.49 -10.18
N SER A 17 4.25 11.60 -9.75
CA SER A 17 5.68 11.59 -9.38
C SER A 17 5.95 10.65 -8.21
N MET A 18 5.05 10.60 -7.23
CA MET A 18 5.20 9.71 -6.09
C MET A 18 4.98 8.25 -6.49
N ILE A 19 3.99 7.98 -7.35
CA ILE A 19 3.79 6.64 -7.91
C ILE A 19 5.07 6.12 -8.57
N ARG A 20 5.73 6.97 -9.38
CA ARG A 20 6.99 6.60 -10.04
C ARG A 20 8.10 6.29 -9.06
N ILE A 21 8.22 7.08 -8.00
CA ILE A 21 9.24 6.87 -6.96
C ILE A 21 9.01 5.52 -6.27
N VAL A 22 7.81 5.27 -5.79
CA VAL A 22 7.48 4.03 -5.09
C VAL A 22 7.64 2.83 -6.02
N ARG A 23 7.14 2.93 -7.25
CA ARG A 23 7.30 1.88 -8.26
C ARG A 23 8.78 1.56 -8.52
N GLY A 24 9.60 2.60 -8.68
CA GLY A 24 11.04 2.43 -8.92
C GLY A 24 11.73 1.69 -7.77
N LEU A 25 11.35 1.99 -6.53
CA LEU A 25 11.89 1.31 -5.36
C LEU A 25 11.44 -0.16 -5.32
N LEU A 26 10.19 -0.43 -5.65
CA LEU A 26 9.67 -1.80 -5.71
C LEU A 26 10.38 -2.62 -6.79
N VAL A 27 10.66 -2.02 -7.94
CA VAL A 27 11.44 -2.67 -9.00
C VAL A 27 12.84 -3.00 -8.51
N GLN A 28 13.49 -2.08 -7.80
CA GLN A 28 14.80 -2.34 -7.19
C GLN A 28 14.76 -3.50 -6.19
N LEU A 29 13.63 -3.69 -5.51
CA LEU A 29 13.45 -4.81 -4.58
C LEU A 29 13.10 -6.11 -5.30
N GLY A 30 12.88 -6.08 -6.61
CA GLY A 30 12.66 -7.26 -7.44
C GLY A 30 11.22 -7.54 -7.84
N PHE A 31 10.27 -6.69 -7.45
CA PHE A 31 8.87 -6.86 -7.86
C PHE A 31 8.68 -6.57 -9.34
N THR A 32 7.89 -7.39 -10.04
CA THR A 32 7.74 -7.33 -11.49
C THR A 32 6.33 -6.99 -11.96
N ASN A 33 5.31 -7.19 -11.13
CA ASN A 33 3.90 -6.97 -11.50
C ASN A 33 3.30 -5.85 -10.67
N ILE A 34 3.55 -4.61 -11.08
CA ILE A 34 3.16 -3.41 -10.33
C ILE A 34 2.11 -2.66 -11.12
N ASP A 35 0.90 -2.55 -10.56
CA ASP A 35 -0.18 -1.72 -11.10
C ASP A 35 -0.25 -0.40 -10.34
N GLU A 36 -0.92 0.58 -10.94
CA GLU A 36 -1.04 1.93 -10.42
C GLU A 36 -2.48 2.38 -10.41
N ALA A 37 -2.86 3.13 -9.38
CA ALA A 37 -4.16 3.80 -9.29
C ALA A 37 -3.95 5.22 -8.77
N ALA A 38 -4.68 6.18 -9.35
CA ALA A 38 -4.53 7.60 -9.00
C ALA A 38 -5.55 8.07 -7.96
N ASP A 39 -6.47 7.22 -7.54
CA ASP A 39 -7.49 7.54 -6.54
C ASP A 39 -8.00 6.27 -5.84
N GLY A 40 -8.69 6.49 -4.73
CA GLY A 40 -9.14 5.37 -3.89
C GLY A 40 -10.27 4.57 -4.51
N GLU A 41 -11.16 5.17 -5.28
CA GLU A 41 -12.26 4.44 -5.91
C GLU A 41 -11.75 3.50 -7.00
N THR A 42 -10.85 3.99 -7.86
CA THR A 42 -10.19 3.17 -8.87
C THR A 42 -9.41 2.04 -8.22
N ALA A 43 -8.67 2.35 -7.15
CA ALA A 43 -7.91 1.34 -6.42
C ALA A 43 -8.83 0.24 -5.87
N PHE A 44 -9.94 0.61 -5.26
CA PHE A 44 -10.87 -0.37 -4.69
C PHE A 44 -11.46 -1.27 -5.77
N ALA A 45 -11.85 -0.70 -6.91
CA ALA A 45 -12.35 -1.48 -8.05
C ALA A 45 -11.29 -2.48 -8.54
N MET A 46 -10.03 -2.07 -8.60
CA MET A 46 -8.93 -2.96 -9.00
C MET A 46 -8.71 -4.08 -7.99
N ILE A 47 -8.72 -3.75 -6.69
CA ILE A 47 -8.53 -4.74 -5.61
C ILE A 47 -9.64 -5.79 -5.62
N ARG A 48 -10.86 -5.40 -5.96
CA ARG A 48 -12.00 -6.32 -6.10
C ARG A 48 -11.90 -7.17 -7.36
N ALA A 49 -11.26 -6.66 -8.42
CA ALA A 49 -11.24 -7.33 -9.73
C ALA A 49 -10.21 -8.45 -9.81
N LYS A 50 -9.11 -8.36 -9.05
CA LYS A 50 -8.08 -9.41 -9.03
C LYS A 50 -7.34 -9.41 -7.71
N PRO A 51 -6.71 -10.55 -7.33
CA PRO A 51 -5.97 -10.62 -6.07
C PRO A 51 -4.66 -9.81 -6.14
N TYR A 52 -4.40 -9.04 -5.09
CA TYR A 52 -3.14 -8.36 -4.89
C TYR A 52 -2.44 -8.92 -3.65
N GLY A 53 -1.14 -9.17 -3.77
CA GLY A 53 -0.31 -9.59 -2.65
C GLY A 53 0.15 -8.43 -1.78
N LEU A 54 0.03 -7.19 -2.27
CA LEU A 54 0.43 -5.99 -1.54
C LEU A 54 -0.24 -4.77 -2.15
N VAL A 55 -0.77 -3.91 -1.29
CA VAL A 55 -1.26 -2.58 -1.66
C VAL A 55 -0.48 -1.54 -0.87
N LEU A 56 0.07 -0.55 -1.57
CA LEU A 56 0.77 0.60 -0.98
C LEU A 56 -0.06 1.84 -1.33
N SER A 57 -0.59 2.54 -0.32
CA SER A 57 -1.48 3.68 -0.56
C SER A 57 -1.09 4.89 0.26
N ASP A 58 -1.17 6.08 -0.36
CA ASP A 58 -1.13 7.32 0.38
C ASP A 58 -2.43 7.49 1.19
N TRP A 59 -2.37 8.32 2.23
CA TRP A 59 -3.53 8.73 3.03
C TRP A 59 -4.30 9.86 2.36
N ASN A 60 -3.56 10.90 1.92
CA ASN A 60 -4.15 12.16 1.46
C ASN A 60 -4.60 12.07 0.00
N MET A 61 -5.79 11.55 -0.21
CA MET A 61 -6.43 11.43 -1.52
C MET A 61 -7.87 11.89 -1.44
N GLN A 62 -8.44 12.30 -2.57
CA GLN A 62 -9.82 12.76 -2.69
C GLN A 62 -10.51 12.04 -3.85
N PRO A 63 -11.81 11.74 -3.77
CA PRO A 63 -12.71 11.90 -2.61
C PRO A 63 -12.56 10.81 -1.56
N VAL A 64 -11.89 9.71 -1.86
CA VAL A 64 -11.69 8.57 -0.94
C VAL A 64 -10.26 8.64 -0.40
N THR A 65 -10.13 8.80 0.92
CA THR A 65 -8.82 8.80 1.59
C THR A 65 -8.24 7.39 1.65
N GLY A 66 -6.91 7.29 1.91
CA GLY A 66 -6.27 6.00 2.11
C GLY A 66 -6.88 5.21 3.27
N LEU A 67 -7.28 5.91 4.35
CA LEU A 67 -7.95 5.27 5.48
C LEU A 67 -9.30 4.68 5.08
N GLU A 68 -10.10 5.42 4.31
CA GLU A 68 -11.38 4.92 3.84
C GLU A 68 -11.21 3.75 2.88
N LEU A 69 -10.23 3.82 1.99
CA LEU A 69 -9.88 2.70 1.12
C LEU A 69 -9.56 1.45 1.94
N LEU A 70 -8.72 1.59 2.96
CA LEU A 70 -8.36 0.50 3.86
C LEU A 70 -9.62 -0.10 4.53
N ARG A 71 -10.50 0.76 5.03
CA ARG A 71 -11.75 0.32 5.67
C ARG A 71 -12.63 -0.46 4.71
N ARG A 72 -12.74 -0.02 3.47
CA ARG A 72 -13.50 -0.73 2.42
C ARG A 72 -12.91 -2.10 2.13
N VAL A 73 -11.58 -2.17 2.01
CA VAL A 73 -10.88 -3.43 1.76
C VAL A 73 -11.11 -4.42 2.89
N ARG A 74 -11.06 -3.97 4.14
CA ARG A 74 -11.25 -4.82 5.31
C ARG A 74 -12.71 -5.22 5.53
N ALA A 75 -13.67 -4.43 5.02
CA ALA A 75 -15.09 -4.71 5.18
C ALA A 75 -15.60 -5.83 4.28
N GLU A 76 -14.95 -6.10 3.14
CA GLU A 76 -15.37 -7.16 2.23
C GLU A 76 -14.63 -8.47 2.50
N PRO A 77 -15.35 -9.60 2.65
CA PRO A 77 -14.70 -10.89 2.88
C PRO A 77 -13.68 -11.27 1.80
N ALA A 78 -13.94 -10.92 0.55
CA ALA A 78 -13.06 -11.29 -0.57
C ALA A 78 -11.73 -10.52 -0.56
N THR A 79 -11.66 -9.35 0.07
CA THR A 79 -10.48 -8.47 0.04
C THR A 79 -9.87 -8.22 1.42
N ARG A 80 -10.54 -8.59 2.49
CA ARG A 80 -10.14 -8.20 3.85
C ARG A 80 -8.77 -8.70 4.30
N ALA A 81 -8.22 -9.71 3.66
CA ALA A 81 -6.90 -10.27 4.00
C ALA A 81 -5.77 -9.66 3.16
N THR A 82 -6.08 -8.76 2.24
CA THR A 82 -5.08 -8.13 1.36
C THR A 82 -4.07 -7.36 2.20
N PRO A 83 -2.76 -7.64 2.07
CA PRO A 83 -1.74 -6.86 2.77
C PRO A 83 -1.78 -5.40 2.32
N PHE A 84 -1.88 -4.49 3.28
CA PHE A 84 -2.05 -3.05 3.02
C PHE A 84 -1.05 -2.26 3.83
N VAL A 85 -0.27 -1.43 3.15
CA VAL A 85 0.75 -0.56 3.75
C VAL A 85 0.42 0.88 3.39
N MET A 86 0.34 1.73 4.40
CA MET A 86 0.17 3.16 4.20
C MET A 86 1.53 3.81 3.95
N VAL A 87 1.66 4.59 2.88
CA VAL A 87 2.90 5.29 2.52
C VAL A 87 2.56 6.76 2.34
N THR A 88 2.81 7.58 3.36
CA THR A 88 2.29 8.94 3.41
C THR A 88 3.14 9.88 4.25
N ALA A 89 2.98 11.19 4.01
CA ALA A 89 3.54 12.23 4.88
C ALA A 89 2.74 12.43 6.17
N GLU A 90 1.54 11.83 6.27
CA GLU A 90 0.70 11.95 7.47
C GLU A 90 1.33 11.17 8.63
N ALA A 91 1.73 11.87 9.68
CA ALA A 91 2.49 11.28 10.78
C ALA A 91 1.85 11.52 12.16
N LYS A 92 0.66 12.13 12.21
CA LYS A 92 -0.02 12.37 13.50
C LYS A 92 -0.34 11.05 14.19
N VAL A 93 -0.05 10.98 15.49
CA VAL A 93 -0.24 9.76 16.29
C VAL A 93 -1.66 9.24 16.19
N GLU A 94 -2.66 10.11 16.31
CA GLU A 94 -4.07 9.72 16.22
C GLU A 94 -4.43 9.12 14.87
N ASN A 95 -3.79 9.55 13.80
CA ASN A 95 -4.03 9.01 12.46
C ASN A 95 -3.33 7.65 12.27
N VAL A 96 -2.12 7.51 12.78
CA VAL A 96 -1.42 6.22 12.77
C VAL A 96 -2.20 5.18 13.58
N VAL A 97 -2.73 5.58 14.75
CA VAL A 97 -3.58 4.71 15.57
C VAL A 97 -4.85 4.32 14.82
N ALA A 98 -5.50 5.29 14.16
CA ALA A 98 -6.71 5.00 13.37
C ALA A 98 -6.45 3.99 12.26
N ALA A 99 -5.30 4.11 11.57
CA ALA A 99 -4.91 3.16 10.54
C ALA A 99 -4.70 1.75 11.12
N ARG A 100 -4.04 1.65 12.27
CA ARG A 100 -3.84 0.36 12.96
C ARG A 100 -5.16 -0.28 13.36
N GLN A 101 -6.07 0.51 13.91
CA GLN A 101 -7.41 0.04 14.28
C GLN A 101 -8.20 -0.42 13.06
N ALA A 102 -7.98 0.21 11.91
CA ALA A 102 -8.62 -0.17 10.66
C ALA A 102 -7.97 -1.41 10.00
N GLY A 103 -6.85 -1.89 10.53
CA GLY A 103 -6.22 -3.12 10.04
C GLY A 103 -5.08 -2.92 9.05
N VAL A 104 -4.37 -1.78 9.09
CA VAL A 104 -3.17 -1.59 8.27
C VAL A 104 -2.07 -2.55 8.72
N ASN A 105 -1.35 -3.14 7.76
CA ASN A 105 -0.26 -4.06 8.09
C ASN A 105 1.01 -3.34 8.47
N ASN A 106 1.28 -2.17 7.88
CA ASN A 106 2.39 -1.33 8.29
C ASN A 106 2.19 0.10 7.79
N TYR A 107 3.05 1.01 8.24
CA TYR A 107 2.95 2.45 7.97
C TYR A 107 4.33 3.00 7.66
N VAL A 108 4.49 3.65 6.51
CA VAL A 108 5.76 4.24 6.06
C VAL A 108 5.58 5.74 5.94
N ILE A 109 6.42 6.51 6.65
CA ILE A 109 6.36 7.98 6.65
C ILE A 109 7.29 8.52 5.57
N LYS A 110 6.77 9.41 4.73
CA LYS A 110 7.57 10.13 3.72
C LYS A 110 8.32 11.30 4.38
N PRO A 111 9.54 11.60 3.97
CA PRO A 111 10.38 10.86 3.01
C PRO A 111 10.99 9.61 3.64
N PHE A 112 11.27 8.61 2.83
CA PHE A 112 11.86 7.35 3.29
C PHE A 112 12.90 6.85 2.28
N THR A 113 13.76 5.94 2.73
CA THR A 113 14.81 5.32 1.90
C THR A 113 14.37 3.93 1.42
N LEU A 114 15.10 3.39 0.43
CA LEU A 114 14.91 2.01 0.00
C LEU A 114 15.08 1.04 1.18
N ALA A 115 16.06 1.27 2.04
CA ALA A 115 16.31 0.42 3.22
C ALA A 115 15.12 0.41 4.17
N VAL A 116 14.51 1.57 4.42
CA VAL A 116 13.32 1.67 5.28
C VAL A 116 12.13 0.96 4.64
N LEU A 117 11.90 1.18 3.35
CA LEU A 117 10.81 0.50 2.64
C LEU A 117 10.99 -1.02 2.70
N LYS A 118 12.20 -1.51 2.42
CA LYS A 118 12.51 -2.94 2.50
C LYS A 118 12.22 -3.51 3.88
N GLN A 119 12.65 -2.81 4.94
CA GLN A 119 12.41 -3.24 6.32
C GLN A 119 10.91 -3.32 6.62
N LYS A 120 10.16 -2.30 6.23
CA LYS A 120 8.71 -2.25 6.46
C LYS A 120 7.97 -3.36 5.70
N LEU A 121 8.35 -3.61 4.45
CA LEU A 121 7.74 -4.68 3.65
C LEU A 121 8.14 -6.06 4.16
N THR A 122 9.35 -6.23 4.64
CA THR A 122 9.80 -7.49 5.24
C THR A 122 8.95 -7.86 6.45
N SER A 123 8.58 -6.88 7.27
CA SER A 123 7.71 -7.16 8.44
C SER A 123 6.29 -7.56 8.05
N VAL A 124 5.84 -7.23 6.85
CA VAL A 124 4.50 -7.56 6.34
C VAL A 124 4.49 -8.85 5.54
N LEU A 125 5.46 -9.01 4.64
CA LEU A 125 5.47 -10.07 3.64
C LEU A 125 6.43 -11.22 3.98
N GLY A 126 7.38 -10.99 4.86
CA GLY A 126 8.48 -11.90 5.10
C GLY A 126 9.73 -11.51 4.31
N GLU A 127 10.73 -12.37 4.30
CA GLU A 127 12.03 -12.08 3.69
C GLU A 127 11.90 -11.78 2.20
N LEU A 128 12.45 -10.64 1.81
CA LEU A 128 12.42 -10.19 0.40
C LEU A 128 13.58 -10.72 -0.43
#